data_c4dcdbe519bacf4eb0979a2cdb1b4f2f
#
_entry.id   c4dcdbe519bacf4eb0979a2cdb1b4f2f
#
_cell.length_a   1.000
_cell.length_b   1.000
_cell.length_c   1.000
_cell.angle_alpha   90.00
_cell.angle_beta   90.00
_cell.angle_gamma   90.00
#
_symmetry.space_group_name_H-M   'P 1'
#
loop_
_entity.id
_entity.type
_entity.pdbx_description
1 polymer ?
#
loop_
_entity_poly.entity_id
_entity_poly.type
_entity_poly.pdbx_seq_one_letter_code
_entity_poly.pdbx_strand_id
1 'polypeptide(L)'
;MPEAPAGSGPRRRTVLAAALAPLAVAGCASEEPTGPAPGPQALARDAVVMVIRHGEKPYAGDIGEDEDGNEDPGFLAGRGWRRAEELHRLFPPSRGSVLPRPAAVFATGGKPPAPARCKQTVQALATALKTPVRTEFGLGAEAGLARAVLAARMPVLVCWEYAGMPRLVRALGAHRVLGVPAIWPDRYDLVWVFTRRRGEWSFRELPQQLLPGDA
;
A
#
# COMPACT_ATOMS: atom_id res chain seq x y z
N MET A 1 -46.89 70.00 4.81
CA MET A 1 -48.08 70.05 5.66
C MET A 1 -49.31 69.99 4.79
N PRO A 2 -50.45 69.44 5.19
CA PRO A 2 -50.69 68.28 6.06
C PRO A 2 -51.37 67.17 5.19
N GLU A 3 -51.84 66.05 5.52
CA GLU A 3 -52.55 65.47 6.65
C GLU A 3 -52.79 63.99 6.41
N ALA A 4 -52.71 63.15 7.41
CA ALA A 4 -53.33 61.82 7.39
C ALA A 4 -54.85 61.96 7.73
N PRO A 5 -55.72 60.94 7.52
CA PRO A 5 -55.85 59.90 8.55
C PRO A 5 -56.32 58.51 8.05
N ALA A 6 -55.94 57.56 8.86
CA ALA A 6 -56.64 56.43 9.48
C ALA A 6 -57.78 55.67 8.69
N GLY A 7 -57.61 54.37 8.64
CA GLY A 7 -58.61 53.36 8.38
C GLY A 7 -58.26 52.03 8.94
N SER A 8 -58.77 51.71 10.13
CA SER A 8 -58.59 50.44 10.85
C SER A 8 -59.57 49.37 10.31
N GLY A 9 -59.05 48.18 9.93
CA GLY A 9 -59.88 47.01 9.66
C GLY A 9 -59.19 45.75 10.31
N PRO A 10 -59.94 44.78 10.82
CA PRO A 10 -59.47 43.76 11.72
C PRO A 10 -58.66 42.70 11.00
N ARG A 11 -57.47 42.47 11.54
CA ARG A 11 -56.54 41.43 11.08
C ARG A 11 -57.04 40.04 11.50
N ARG A 12 -57.43 39.20 10.56
CA ARG A 12 -57.61 37.76 10.76
C ARG A 12 -56.20 37.15 11.01
N ARG A 13 -56.04 36.51 12.15
CA ARG A 13 -54.84 35.71 12.46
C ARG A 13 -54.93 34.40 11.72
N THR A 14 -54.13 34.24 10.67
CA THR A 14 -53.87 32.94 10.03
C THR A 14 -52.77 32.27 10.82
N VAL A 15 -53.10 31.15 11.47
CA VAL A 15 -52.12 30.30 12.15
C VAL A 15 -51.46 29.47 11.08
N LEU A 16 -50.21 29.77 10.74
CA LEU A 16 -49.39 28.87 9.93
C LEU A 16 -48.92 27.74 10.84
N ALA A 17 -49.38 26.53 10.59
CA ALA A 17 -48.78 25.32 11.13
C ALA A 17 -47.44 25.06 10.42
N ALA A 18 -46.35 25.23 11.12
CA ALA A 18 -45.03 24.84 10.62
C ALA A 18 -44.90 23.32 10.69
N ALA A 19 -44.94 22.68 9.52
CA ALA A 19 -44.59 21.27 9.38
C ALA A 19 -43.06 21.14 9.44
N LEU A 20 -42.54 20.59 10.53
CA LEU A 20 -41.16 20.17 10.65
C LEU A 20 -40.92 18.90 9.81
N ALA A 21 -40.31 19.05 8.65
CA ALA A 21 -39.78 17.91 7.91
C ALA A 21 -38.48 17.41 8.58
N PRO A 22 -38.31 16.11 8.80
CA PRO A 22 -37.05 15.61 9.28
C PRO A 22 -35.98 15.70 8.17
N LEU A 23 -34.88 16.39 8.43
CA LEU A 23 -33.67 16.33 7.64
C LEU A 23 -33.11 14.90 7.74
N ALA A 24 -33.28 14.11 6.71
CA ALA A 24 -32.54 12.87 6.54
C ALA A 24 -31.07 13.24 6.24
N VAL A 25 -30.21 13.08 7.23
CA VAL A 25 -28.75 13.11 7.05
C VAL A 25 -28.41 11.87 6.25
N ALA A 26 -28.21 12.03 4.94
CA ALA A 26 -27.59 11.01 4.11
C ALA A 26 -26.13 10.87 4.53
N GLY A 27 -25.88 9.94 5.46
CA GLY A 27 -24.53 9.50 5.76
C GLY A 27 -23.94 8.86 4.52
N CYS A 28 -22.94 9.51 3.91
CA CYS A 28 -22.06 8.87 2.94
C CYS A 28 -21.28 7.79 3.69
N ALA A 29 -21.88 6.62 3.84
CA ALA A 29 -21.13 5.42 4.13
C ALA A 29 -20.28 5.13 2.91
N SER A 30 -18.96 5.36 3.01
CA SER A 30 -17.99 4.85 2.05
C SER A 30 -18.09 3.33 2.11
N GLU A 31 -18.82 2.73 1.19
CA GLU A 31 -18.81 1.28 1.01
C GLU A 31 -17.39 0.88 0.61
N GLU A 32 -16.61 0.38 1.56
CA GLU A 32 -15.46 -0.44 1.22
C GLU A 32 -15.94 -1.56 0.31
N PRO A 33 -15.26 -1.83 -0.82
CA PRO A 33 -15.62 -2.94 -1.68
C PRO A 33 -15.42 -4.24 -0.89
N THR A 34 -16.48 -4.74 -0.30
CA THR A 34 -16.56 -6.03 0.37
C THR A 34 -16.54 -7.13 -0.70
N GLY A 35 -15.38 -7.31 -1.33
CA GLY A 35 -15.15 -8.53 -2.11
C GLY A 35 -15.20 -9.72 -1.16
N PRO A 36 -15.69 -10.89 -1.59
CA PRO A 36 -15.79 -12.05 -0.72
C PRO A 36 -14.44 -12.36 -0.08
N ALA A 37 -14.45 -12.62 1.23
CA ALA A 37 -13.26 -13.07 1.95
C ALA A 37 -12.68 -14.30 1.23
N PRO A 38 -11.34 -14.45 1.17
CA PRO A 38 -10.73 -15.62 0.56
C PRO A 38 -11.32 -16.88 1.21
N GLY A 39 -11.88 -17.74 0.37
CA GLY A 39 -12.49 -19.00 0.84
C GLY A 39 -11.47 -19.86 1.61
N PRO A 40 -11.90 -20.82 2.42
CA PRO A 40 -11.03 -21.64 3.29
C PRO A 40 -9.84 -22.28 2.53
N GLN A 41 -9.99 -22.61 1.27
CA GLN A 41 -8.92 -23.18 0.43
C GLN A 41 -7.81 -22.18 0.10
N ALA A 42 -8.11 -20.90 -0.07
CA ALA A 42 -7.09 -19.87 -0.33
C ALA A 42 -6.21 -19.61 0.91
N LEU A 43 -6.76 -19.79 2.11
CA LEU A 43 -6.03 -19.68 3.37
C LEU A 43 -5.16 -20.91 3.68
N ALA A 44 -5.52 -22.08 3.11
CA ALA A 44 -4.81 -23.34 3.35
C ALA A 44 -3.58 -23.55 2.45
N ARG A 45 -3.44 -22.83 1.34
CA ARG A 45 -2.30 -23.03 0.41
C ARG A 45 -0.99 -22.55 1.06
N ASP A 46 0.07 -23.30 0.83
CA ASP A 46 1.43 -22.86 1.12
C ASP A 46 1.75 -21.57 0.39
N ALA A 47 2.42 -20.65 1.07
CA ALA A 47 2.75 -19.35 0.52
C ALA A 47 4.14 -18.89 0.99
N VAL A 48 4.83 -18.15 0.13
CA VAL A 48 6.03 -17.39 0.48
C VAL A 48 5.84 -15.97 -0.04
N VAL A 49 5.69 -15.03 0.89
CA VAL A 49 5.51 -13.61 0.60
C VAL A 49 6.68 -12.85 1.18
N MET A 50 7.45 -12.22 0.31
CA MET A 50 8.55 -11.34 0.68
C MET A 50 8.07 -9.90 0.56
N VAL A 51 8.28 -9.11 1.60
CA VAL A 51 7.88 -7.70 1.64
C VAL A 51 9.12 -6.86 1.83
N ILE A 52 9.25 -5.82 1.01
CA ILE A 52 10.30 -4.81 1.12
C ILE A 52 9.67 -3.41 1.11
N ARG A 53 10.36 -2.47 1.70
CA ARG A 53 10.07 -1.04 1.53
C ARG A 53 10.67 -0.58 0.20
N HIS A 54 10.14 0.49 -0.39
CA HIS A 54 10.81 1.18 -1.49
C HIS A 54 12.23 1.63 -1.09
N GLY A 55 13.10 1.85 -2.07
CA GLY A 55 14.43 2.42 -1.87
C GLY A 55 14.39 3.83 -1.26
N GLU A 56 15.55 4.38 -0.99
CA GLU A 56 15.69 5.66 -0.29
C GLU A 56 14.93 6.78 -1.02
N LYS A 57 14.17 7.54 -0.24
CA LYS A 57 13.49 8.75 -0.69
C LYS A 57 14.44 9.94 -0.68
N PRO A 58 14.14 11.02 -1.42
CA PRO A 58 14.90 12.26 -1.40
C PRO A 58 15.17 12.78 0.01
N TYR A 59 16.34 13.38 0.17
CA TYR A 59 16.76 14.11 1.36
C TYR A 59 17.63 15.31 0.94
N ALA A 60 18.02 16.17 1.88
CA ALA A 60 18.86 17.32 1.57
C ALA A 60 20.18 16.87 0.91
N GLY A 61 20.38 17.28 -0.34
CA GLY A 61 21.57 16.95 -1.15
C GLY A 61 21.45 15.68 -2.01
N ASP A 62 20.29 14.99 -2.02
CA ASP A 62 20.04 13.87 -2.92
C ASP A 62 18.56 13.92 -3.36
N ILE A 63 18.32 14.56 -4.49
CA ILE A 63 16.99 14.82 -5.05
C ILE A 63 16.45 13.54 -5.69
N GLY A 64 15.13 13.36 -5.70
CA GLY A 64 14.48 12.25 -6.40
C GLY A 64 14.43 12.51 -7.90
N GLU A 65 14.77 11.51 -8.69
CA GLU A 65 14.79 11.57 -10.14
C GLU A 65 14.02 10.39 -10.73
N ASP A 66 13.50 10.56 -11.96
CA ASP A 66 13.01 9.46 -12.78
C ASP A 66 14.12 8.86 -13.66
N GLU A 67 13.75 7.93 -14.54
CA GLU A 67 14.68 7.27 -15.48
C GLU A 67 15.25 8.25 -16.55
N ASP A 68 14.58 9.38 -16.76
CA ASP A 68 14.98 10.41 -17.72
C ASP A 68 15.72 11.59 -17.05
N GLY A 69 15.90 11.56 -15.72
CA GLY A 69 16.56 12.59 -14.93
C GLY A 69 15.65 13.77 -14.56
N ASN A 70 14.32 13.62 -14.68
CA ASN A 70 13.41 14.65 -14.22
C ASN A 70 13.25 14.56 -12.69
N GLU A 71 13.39 15.71 -12.04
CA GLU A 71 13.32 15.79 -10.57
C GLU A 71 11.88 15.79 -10.05
N ASP A 72 11.57 14.92 -9.11
CA ASP A 72 10.31 14.90 -8.38
C ASP A 72 10.51 14.25 -6.99
N PRO A 73 9.98 14.84 -5.90
CA PRO A 73 10.09 14.27 -4.56
C PRO A 73 9.35 12.94 -4.40
N GLY A 74 8.51 12.55 -5.35
CA GLY A 74 7.84 11.26 -5.42
C GLY A 74 8.71 10.12 -5.97
N PHE A 75 9.93 10.41 -6.47
CA PHE A 75 10.86 9.45 -7.04
C PHE A 75 11.92 8.98 -6.04
N LEU A 76 12.74 8.02 -6.43
CA LEU A 76 13.86 7.54 -5.65
C LEU A 76 14.99 8.57 -5.64
N ALA A 77 15.68 8.69 -4.51
CA ALA A 77 16.99 9.33 -4.44
C ALA A 77 18.05 8.46 -5.14
N GLY A 78 19.21 9.03 -5.46
CA GLY A 78 20.30 8.31 -6.13
C GLY A 78 20.76 7.05 -5.37
N ARG A 79 20.76 7.07 -4.01
CA ARG A 79 20.99 5.85 -3.22
C ARG A 79 19.90 4.82 -3.42
N GLY A 80 18.64 5.26 -3.53
CA GLY A 80 17.49 4.38 -3.79
C GLY A 80 17.56 3.71 -5.16
N TRP A 81 18.03 4.43 -6.19
CA TRP A 81 18.29 3.87 -7.50
C TRP A 81 19.38 2.79 -7.47
N ARG A 82 20.52 3.07 -6.81
CA ARG A 82 21.57 2.05 -6.63
C ARG A 82 21.04 0.79 -5.93
N ARG A 83 20.18 0.94 -4.91
CA ARG A 83 19.52 -0.21 -4.25
C ARG A 83 18.62 -0.98 -5.23
N ALA A 84 17.84 -0.28 -6.05
CA ALA A 84 16.96 -0.89 -7.05
C ALA A 84 17.75 -1.69 -8.10
N GLU A 85 18.88 -1.18 -8.55
CA GLU A 85 19.79 -1.87 -9.48
C GLU A 85 20.37 -3.15 -8.86
N GLU A 86 20.80 -3.09 -7.60
CA GLU A 86 21.42 -4.21 -6.89
C GLU A 86 20.41 -5.23 -6.36
N LEU A 87 19.11 -4.94 -6.38
CA LEU A 87 18.07 -5.77 -5.76
C LEU A 87 18.06 -7.21 -6.32
N HIS A 88 18.47 -7.40 -7.57
CA HIS A 88 18.53 -8.72 -8.20
C HIS A 88 19.49 -9.68 -7.48
N ARG A 89 20.49 -9.18 -6.76
CA ARG A 89 21.48 -9.99 -6.01
C ARG A 89 20.86 -10.78 -4.87
N LEU A 90 19.72 -10.34 -4.36
CA LEU A 90 18.96 -11.07 -3.33
C LEU A 90 18.33 -12.37 -3.87
N PHE A 91 18.18 -12.48 -5.18
CA PHE A 91 17.43 -13.55 -5.83
C PHE A 91 18.26 -14.29 -6.89
N PRO A 92 19.42 -14.85 -6.52
CA PRO A 92 20.26 -15.56 -7.48
C PRO A 92 19.54 -16.79 -8.06
N PRO A 93 19.88 -17.22 -9.28
CA PRO A 93 19.25 -18.38 -9.91
C PRO A 93 19.60 -19.72 -9.25
N SER A 94 20.57 -19.74 -8.35
CA SER A 94 21.07 -20.94 -7.68
C SER A 94 20.06 -21.55 -6.72
N ARG A 95 19.97 -22.88 -6.69
CA ARG A 95 19.20 -23.59 -5.67
C ARG A 95 19.86 -23.42 -4.31
N GLY A 96 19.03 -23.15 -3.28
CA GLY A 96 19.55 -22.97 -1.91
C GLY A 96 19.86 -21.53 -1.53
N SER A 97 19.52 -20.55 -2.38
CA SER A 97 19.57 -19.13 -1.97
C SER A 97 18.67 -18.87 -0.76
N VAL A 98 19.09 -17.94 0.11
CA VAL A 98 18.34 -17.55 1.32
C VAL A 98 16.93 -17.04 0.98
N LEU A 99 16.80 -16.37 -0.17
CA LEU A 99 15.51 -15.89 -0.70
C LEU A 99 15.19 -16.59 -2.02
N PRO A 100 13.98 -17.15 -2.17
CA PRO A 100 13.57 -17.76 -3.42
C PRO A 100 13.25 -16.68 -4.47
N ARG A 101 13.51 -16.97 -5.76
CA ARG A 101 13.19 -16.05 -6.85
C ARG A 101 11.68 -15.78 -6.92
N PRO A 102 11.24 -14.52 -6.94
CA PRO A 102 9.83 -14.20 -7.09
C PRO A 102 9.25 -14.69 -8.43
N ALA A 103 8.06 -15.24 -8.38
CA ALA A 103 7.26 -15.60 -9.56
C ALA A 103 6.18 -14.54 -9.87
N ALA A 104 5.96 -13.60 -8.94
CA ALA A 104 5.11 -12.43 -9.11
C ALA A 104 5.68 -11.26 -8.32
N VAL A 105 5.55 -10.06 -8.84
CA VAL A 105 6.05 -8.82 -8.23
C VAL A 105 4.90 -7.81 -8.16
N PHE A 106 4.67 -7.27 -6.96
CA PHE A 106 3.69 -6.20 -6.71
C PHE A 106 4.39 -4.96 -6.17
N ALA A 107 3.91 -3.81 -6.58
CA ALA A 107 4.35 -2.53 -6.03
C ALA A 107 3.14 -1.63 -5.77
N THR A 108 3.28 -0.67 -4.87
CA THR A 108 2.25 0.35 -4.67
C THR A 108 2.01 1.06 -6.00
N GLY A 109 0.75 1.09 -6.39
CA GLY A 109 0.24 1.88 -7.50
C GLY A 109 -0.70 2.96 -6.96
N GLY A 110 -1.50 3.50 -7.83
CA GLY A 110 -2.51 4.48 -7.49
C GLY A 110 -2.70 5.48 -8.62
N LYS A 111 -3.69 6.36 -8.46
CA LYS A 111 -3.85 7.48 -9.39
C LYS A 111 -2.79 8.54 -9.11
N PRO A 112 -2.21 9.17 -10.15
CA PRO A 112 -1.32 10.32 -9.97
C PRO A 112 -2.01 11.43 -9.12
N PRO A 113 -1.26 12.12 -8.25
CA PRO A 113 0.18 12.06 -8.04
C PRO A 113 0.61 11.02 -6.97
N ALA A 114 0.57 9.73 -7.29
CA ALA A 114 1.06 8.70 -6.38
C ALA A 114 2.59 8.55 -6.52
N PRO A 115 3.34 8.41 -5.42
CA PRO A 115 4.78 8.21 -5.48
C PRO A 115 5.15 6.97 -6.29
N ALA A 116 6.11 7.09 -7.20
CA ALA A 116 6.54 6.00 -8.07
C ALA A 116 7.58 5.07 -7.42
N ARG A 117 8.11 5.42 -6.24
CA ARG A 117 9.26 4.77 -5.59
C ARG A 117 9.16 3.25 -5.48
N CYS A 118 8.00 2.73 -5.13
CA CYS A 118 7.83 1.27 -5.01
C CYS A 118 8.00 0.58 -6.36
N LYS A 119 7.43 1.14 -7.43
CA LYS A 119 7.60 0.61 -8.79
C LYS A 119 9.05 0.73 -9.24
N GLN A 120 9.67 1.89 -9.09
CA GLN A 120 11.07 2.14 -9.44
C GLN A 120 12.00 1.14 -8.73
N THR A 121 11.79 0.89 -7.44
CA THR A 121 12.61 -0.05 -6.65
C THR A 121 12.65 -1.45 -7.25
N VAL A 122 11.56 -1.95 -7.80
CA VAL A 122 11.47 -3.34 -8.27
C VAL A 122 11.51 -3.49 -9.79
N GLN A 123 11.56 -2.40 -10.55
CA GLN A 123 11.44 -2.43 -12.01
C GLN A 123 12.60 -3.21 -12.67
N ALA A 124 13.83 -2.92 -12.29
CA ALA A 124 15.01 -3.62 -12.83
C ALA A 124 14.96 -5.13 -12.53
N LEU A 125 14.63 -5.50 -11.29
CA LEU A 125 14.43 -6.90 -10.90
C LEU A 125 13.33 -7.55 -11.71
N ALA A 126 12.17 -6.93 -11.86
CA ALA A 126 11.03 -7.47 -12.59
C ALA A 126 11.38 -7.73 -14.07
N THR A 127 12.13 -6.82 -14.68
CA THR A 127 12.68 -6.98 -16.04
C THR A 127 13.59 -8.19 -16.12
N ALA A 128 14.54 -8.34 -15.19
CA ALA A 128 15.45 -9.50 -15.13
C ALA A 128 14.71 -10.83 -14.89
N LEU A 129 13.58 -10.78 -14.16
CA LEU A 129 12.71 -11.94 -13.93
C LEU A 129 11.77 -12.23 -15.12
N LYS A 130 11.67 -11.34 -16.08
CA LYS A 130 10.66 -11.37 -17.17
C LYS A 130 9.23 -11.43 -16.62
N THR A 131 8.96 -10.70 -15.58
CA THR A 131 7.68 -10.67 -14.85
C THR A 131 7.19 -9.22 -14.77
N PRO A 132 5.94 -8.91 -15.10
CA PRO A 132 5.44 -7.54 -14.97
C PRO A 132 5.34 -7.12 -13.50
N VAL A 133 5.59 -5.83 -13.24
CA VAL A 133 5.27 -5.22 -11.95
C VAL A 133 3.77 -4.94 -11.90
N ARG A 134 3.09 -5.51 -10.96
CA ARG A 134 1.65 -5.34 -10.74
C ARG A 134 1.41 -4.15 -9.80
N THR A 135 0.69 -3.13 -10.28
CA THR A 135 0.47 -1.86 -9.60
C THR A 135 -1.01 -1.50 -9.44
N GLU A 136 -1.91 -2.49 -9.46
CA GLU A 136 -3.36 -2.27 -9.41
C GLU A 136 -3.84 -1.76 -8.05
N PHE A 137 -3.00 -1.85 -7.01
CA PHE A 137 -3.38 -1.50 -5.64
C PHE A 137 -2.59 -0.29 -5.15
N GLY A 138 -3.30 0.72 -4.64
CA GLY A 138 -2.71 1.87 -3.95
C GLY A 138 -2.69 1.69 -2.43
N LEU A 139 -2.08 2.66 -1.74
CA LEU A 139 -2.11 2.73 -0.28
C LEU A 139 -3.56 2.81 0.21
N GLY A 140 -3.90 2.00 1.21
CA GLY A 140 -5.28 1.83 1.70
C GLY A 140 -6.00 0.61 1.11
N ALA A 141 -5.51 0.04 -0.01
CA ALA A 141 -6.10 -1.14 -0.64
C ALA A 141 -5.43 -2.46 -0.22
N GLU A 142 -4.81 -2.52 0.96
CA GLU A 142 -4.01 -3.66 1.41
C GLU A 142 -4.81 -4.96 1.52
N ALA A 143 -6.12 -4.88 1.79
CA ALA A 143 -6.98 -6.08 1.81
C ALA A 143 -7.13 -6.69 0.40
N GLY A 144 -7.29 -5.85 -0.63
CA GLY A 144 -7.32 -6.27 -2.04
C GLY A 144 -5.98 -6.83 -2.48
N LEU A 145 -4.89 -6.14 -2.15
CA LEU A 145 -3.53 -6.59 -2.41
C LEU A 145 -3.26 -7.97 -1.80
N ALA A 146 -3.59 -8.17 -0.52
CA ALA A 146 -3.35 -9.45 0.16
C ALA A 146 -4.08 -10.61 -0.55
N ARG A 147 -5.32 -10.40 -0.97
CA ARG A 147 -6.05 -11.42 -1.77
C ARG A 147 -5.34 -11.73 -3.08
N ALA A 148 -4.92 -10.71 -3.82
CA ALA A 148 -4.22 -10.88 -5.09
C ALA A 148 -2.86 -11.57 -4.90
N VAL A 149 -2.11 -11.20 -3.86
CA VAL A 149 -0.84 -11.83 -3.48
C VAL A 149 -1.04 -13.31 -3.16
N LEU A 150 -2.05 -13.65 -2.34
CA LEU A 150 -2.30 -15.05 -1.96
C LEU A 150 -2.86 -15.90 -3.11
N ALA A 151 -3.45 -15.29 -4.13
CA ALA A 151 -3.91 -15.95 -5.34
C ALA A 151 -2.80 -16.08 -6.42
N ALA A 152 -1.72 -15.31 -6.30
CA ALA A 152 -0.64 -15.29 -7.29
C ALA A 152 0.22 -16.55 -7.25
N ARG A 153 1.02 -16.72 -8.30
CA ARG A 153 2.06 -17.77 -8.34
C ARG A 153 3.16 -17.43 -7.32
N MET A 154 3.44 -18.38 -6.45
CA MET A 154 4.47 -18.24 -5.41
C MET A 154 5.87 -18.57 -5.94
N PRO A 155 6.91 -18.00 -5.36
CA PRO A 155 6.94 -16.95 -4.33
C PRO A 155 6.56 -15.55 -4.84
N VAL A 156 6.10 -14.67 -3.95
CA VAL A 156 5.72 -13.30 -4.31
C VAL A 156 6.64 -12.29 -3.63
N LEU A 157 7.04 -11.25 -4.35
CA LEU A 157 7.66 -10.05 -3.81
C LEU A 157 6.66 -8.90 -3.82
N VAL A 158 6.54 -8.20 -2.71
CA VAL A 158 5.73 -6.98 -2.56
C VAL A 158 6.64 -5.84 -2.14
N CYS A 159 6.71 -4.80 -2.94
CA CYS A 159 7.33 -3.53 -2.53
C CYS A 159 6.22 -2.55 -2.12
N TRP A 160 6.22 -2.11 -0.87
CA TRP A 160 5.11 -1.34 -0.32
C TRP A 160 5.58 -0.12 0.47
N GLU A 161 4.67 0.83 0.65
CA GLU A 161 4.89 2.00 1.52
C GLU A 161 4.90 1.57 2.98
N TYR A 162 5.87 2.02 3.76
CA TYR A 162 6.05 1.62 5.16
C TYR A 162 4.78 1.84 6.01
N ALA A 163 4.04 2.93 5.76
CA ALA A 163 2.80 3.25 6.47
C ALA A 163 1.67 2.23 6.21
N GLY A 164 1.72 1.48 5.10
CA GLY A 164 0.77 0.43 4.75
C GLY A 164 1.16 -0.96 5.25
N MET A 165 2.43 -1.17 5.64
CA MET A 165 2.95 -2.49 6.02
C MET A 165 2.12 -3.18 7.13
N PRO A 166 1.75 -2.50 8.24
CA PRO A 166 0.95 -3.15 9.28
C PRO A 166 -0.42 -3.61 8.78
N ARG A 167 -1.06 -2.84 7.89
CA ARG A 167 -2.34 -3.22 7.29
C ARG A 167 -2.19 -4.41 6.34
N LEU A 168 -1.12 -4.42 5.52
CA LEU A 168 -0.81 -5.55 4.64
C LEU A 168 -0.58 -6.83 5.44
N VAL A 169 0.26 -6.80 6.48
CA VAL A 169 0.54 -7.97 7.33
C VAL A 169 -0.73 -8.49 8.02
N ARG A 170 -1.59 -7.58 8.47
CA ARG A 170 -2.91 -7.93 9.03
C ARG A 170 -3.81 -8.57 7.97
N ALA A 171 -3.86 -8.02 6.77
CA ALA A 171 -4.67 -8.54 5.66
C ALA A 171 -4.18 -9.92 5.16
N LEU A 172 -2.89 -10.20 5.24
CA LEU A 172 -2.32 -11.54 5.00
C LEU A 172 -2.69 -12.55 6.08
N GLY A 173 -3.14 -12.09 7.25
CA GLY A 173 -3.41 -12.94 8.42
C GLY A 173 -2.15 -13.30 9.22
N ALA A 174 -1.02 -12.63 8.98
CA ALA A 174 0.28 -12.95 9.59
C ALA A 174 0.63 -12.05 10.80
N HIS A 175 -0.22 -11.12 11.21
CA HIS A 175 0.06 -10.10 12.24
C HIS A 175 0.21 -10.66 13.67
N ARG A 176 -0.20 -11.90 13.92
CA ARG A 176 -0.08 -12.56 15.22
C ARG A 176 1.13 -13.48 15.34
N VAL A 177 1.94 -13.55 14.29
CA VAL A 177 3.16 -14.38 14.30
C VAL A 177 4.20 -13.75 15.21
N LEU A 178 4.82 -14.56 16.04
CA LEU A 178 5.87 -14.10 16.95
C LEU A 178 7.03 -13.45 16.18
N GLY A 179 7.50 -12.32 16.68
CA GLY A 179 8.61 -11.57 16.11
C GLY A 179 8.24 -10.59 15.00
N VAL A 180 6.98 -10.55 14.54
CA VAL A 180 6.55 -9.53 13.56
C VAL A 180 6.48 -8.16 14.25
N PRO A 181 7.27 -7.16 13.82
CA PRO A 181 7.20 -5.82 14.38
C PRO A 181 5.84 -5.17 14.10
N ALA A 182 5.34 -4.37 15.05
CA ALA A 182 4.07 -3.66 14.90
C ALA A 182 4.10 -2.61 13.78
N ILE A 183 5.29 -2.05 13.52
CA ILE A 183 5.56 -1.07 12.45
C ILE A 183 6.83 -1.46 11.73
N TRP A 184 6.97 -1.05 10.46
CA TRP A 184 8.21 -1.20 9.73
C TRP A 184 9.29 -0.30 10.36
N PRO A 185 10.51 -0.83 10.62
CA PRO A 185 11.63 0.00 11.11
C PRO A 185 11.98 1.12 10.13
N ASP A 186 12.58 2.21 10.62
CA ASP A 186 13.01 3.29 9.72
C ASP A 186 14.30 2.93 8.97
N ARG A 187 14.19 1.91 8.15
CA ARG A 187 15.26 1.33 7.31
C ARG A 187 14.71 0.99 5.94
N TYR A 188 15.60 0.98 4.94
CA TYR A 188 15.30 0.61 3.55
C TYR A 188 15.85 -0.76 3.16
N ASP A 189 16.75 -1.31 3.96
CA ASP A 189 17.57 -2.49 3.68
C ASP A 189 17.06 -3.78 4.35
N LEU A 190 15.75 -3.90 4.53
CA LEU A 190 15.14 -5.09 5.11
C LEU A 190 14.29 -5.86 4.11
N VAL A 191 14.22 -7.17 4.31
CA VAL A 191 13.23 -8.06 3.70
C VAL A 191 12.48 -8.79 4.81
N TRP A 192 11.17 -8.59 4.87
CA TRP A 192 10.29 -9.40 5.70
C TRP A 192 9.81 -10.61 4.90
N VAL A 193 10.08 -11.80 5.40
CA VAL A 193 9.72 -13.06 4.76
C VAL A 193 8.64 -13.76 5.57
N PHE A 194 7.45 -13.83 5.01
CA PHE A 194 6.33 -14.58 5.56
C PHE A 194 6.20 -15.89 4.81
N THR A 195 6.27 -17.00 5.54
CA THR A 195 6.08 -18.34 4.98
C THR A 195 4.86 -18.99 5.62
N ARG A 196 3.92 -19.44 4.80
CA ARG A 196 2.77 -20.22 5.25
C ARG A 196 2.95 -21.68 4.85
N ARG A 197 2.86 -22.57 5.83
CA ARG A 197 2.89 -24.01 5.63
C ARG A 197 1.74 -24.65 6.37
N ARG A 198 0.94 -25.46 5.71
CA ARG A 198 -0.23 -26.15 6.31
C ARG A 198 -1.17 -25.19 7.06
N GLY A 199 -1.32 -23.96 6.54
CA GLY A 199 -2.15 -22.93 7.16
C GLY A 199 -1.47 -22.06 8.22
N GLU A 200 -0.30 -22.44 8.72
CA GLU A 200 0.43 -21.70 9.76
C GLU A 200 1.47 -20.77 9.14
N TRP A 201 1.53 -19.54 9.65
CA TRP A 201 2.51 -18.54 9.25
C TRP A 201 3.75 -18.57 10.13
N SER A 202 4.90 -18.37 9.52
CA SER A 202 6.17 -18.03 10.17
C SER A 202 6.73 -16.74 9.58
N PHE A 203 7.59 -16.07 10.34
CA PHE A 203 8.20 -14.79 9.99
C PHE A 203 9.72 -14.85 10.15
N ARG A 204 10.43 -14.21 9.22
CA ARG A 204 11.84 -13.88 9.35
C ARG A 204 12.08 -12.49 8.80
N GLU A 205 12.92 -11.72 9.47
CA GLU A 205 13.48 -10.47 8.99
C GLU A 205 14.92 -10.74 8.53
N LEU A 206 15.27 -10.23 7.36
CA LEU A 206 16.61 -10.39 6.78
C LEU A 206 17.14 -9.03 6.32
N PRO A 207 18.41 -8.68 6.60
CA PRO A 207 19.03 -7.52 5.99
C PRO A 207 19.30 -7.78 4.51
N GLN A 208 19.20 -6.75 3.68
CA GLN A 208 19.52 -6.84 2.25
C GLN A 208 21.02 -6.90 2.00
N GLN A 209 21.80 -6.09 2.73
CA GLN A 209 23.26 -5.98 2.59
C GLN A 209 23.69 -5.72 1.14
N LEU A 210 23.00 -4.84 0.45
CA LEU A 210 23.25 -4.52 -0.96
C LEU A 210 24.21 -3.36 -1.14
N LEU A 211 24.17 -2.39 -0.22
CA LEU A 211 24.95 -1.16 -0.33
C LEU A 211 25.85 -0.95 0.89
N PRO A 212 26.99 -0.24 0.74
CA PRO A 212 27.80 0.19 1.87
C PRO A 212 26.95 0.95 2.90
N GLY A 213 27.10 0.57 4.18
CA GLY A 213 26.34 1.13 5.30
C GLY A 213 24.96 0.51 5.52
N ASP A 214 24.58 -0.53 4.78
CA ASP A 214 23.47 -1.41 5.18
C ASP A 214 23.88 -2.18 6.44
N ALA A 215 22.94 -2.40 7.38
CA ALA A 215 23.21 -3.04 8.68
C ALA A 215 22.99 -4.57 8.63
#